data_37d021ff022a8bc919d4095f3f6d91df
#
_entry.id   37d021ff022a8bc919d4095f3f6d91df
#
_cell.length_a   1.000
_cell.length_b   1.000
_cell.length_c   1.000
_cell.angle_alpha   90.00
_cell.angle_beta   90.00
_cell.angle_gamma   90.00
#
_symmetry.space_group_name_H-M   'P 1'
#
loop_
_entity.id
_entity.type
_entity.pdbx_description
1 polymer ?
#
loop_
_entity_poly.entity_id
_entity_poly.type
_entity_poly.pdbx_seq_one_letter_code
_entity_poly.pdbx_strand_id
1 'polypeptide(L)'
;ETAKEALKDILVAQSRQISIDNIQKTVADYYRLKMAELLSKKRTRNLTRPRQIAMALARELTTMSLPEIGNAFGGKDHSTVIHACKTMADLRAGNTTIDADYKILLQTLRG
;
A
#
# COMPACT_ATOMS: atom_id res chain seq x y z
N GLU A 1 0.91 5.85 36.24
CA GLU A 1 -0.32 6.22 35.57
C GLU A 1 -0.05 6.84 34.22
N THR A 2 0.54 8.00 34.24
CA THR A 2 0.87 8.71 33.01
C THR A 2 1.83 7.89 32.14
N ALA A 3 2.77 7.24 32.75
CA ALA A 3 3.72 6.40 32.01
C ALA A 3 3.02 5.25 31.31
N LYS A 4 2.04 4.68 31.97
CA LYS A 4 1.25 3.61 31.39
C LYS A 4 0.49 4.07 30.16
N GLU A 5 -0.12 5.23 30.29
CA GLU A 5 -0.86 5.81 29.16
C GLU A 5 0.08 6.12 28.00
N ALA A 6 1.25 6.64 28.31
CA ALA A 6 2.22 6.96 27.28
C ALA A 6 2.66 5.70 26.52
N LEU A 7 2.91 4.62 27.26
CA LEU A 7 3.28 3.35 26.63
C LEU A 7 2.15 2.82 25.76
N LYS A 8 0.94 2.90 26.26
CA LYS A 8 -0.22 2.45 25.52
C LYS A 8 -0.40 3.25 24.25
N ASP A 9 -0.21 4.57 24.35
CA ASP A 9 -0.30 5.43 23.20
C ASP A 9 0.77 5.12 22.17
N ILE A 10 1.97 4.83 22.62
CA ILE A 10 3.07 4.48 21.72
C ILE A 10 2.76 3.19 20.98
N LEU A 11 2.26 2.18 21.68
CA LEU A 11 1.90 0.92 21.05
C LEU A 11 0.78 1.10 20.04
N VAL A 12 -0.23 1.88 20.40
CA VAL A 12 -1.34 2.15 19.50
C VAL A 12 -0.85 2.93 18.28
N ALA A 13 0.02 3.92 18.51
CA ALA A 13 0.58 4.71 17.43
C ALA A 13 1.39 3.84 16.47
N GLN A 14 2.19 2.91 17.01
CA GLN A 14 2.97 2.01 16.17
C GLN A 14 2.08 1.12 15.31
N SER A 15 1.03 0.59 15.89
CA SER A 15 0.11 -0.27 15.14
C SER A 15 -0.68 0.51 14.10
N ARG A 16 -0.78 1.83 14.26
CA ARG A 16 -1.49 2.70 13.33
C ARG A 16 -0.58 3.46 12.39
N GLN A 17 0.72 3.23 12.48
CA GLN A 17 1.67 3.94 11.62
C GLN A 17 1.60 3.47 10.17
N ILE A 18 0.98 2.33 9.93
CA ILE A 18 0.77 1.91 8.56
C ILE A 18 -0.39 2.71 7.99
N SER A 19 -0.04 3.82 7.38
CA SER A 19 -1.01 4.71 6.74
C SER A 19 -0.86 4.60 5.23
N ILE A 20 -1.87 5.11 4.53
CA ILE A 20 -1.83 5.10 3.07
C ILE A 20 -0.60 5.87 2.56
N ASP A 21 -0.24 6.97 3.23
CA ASP A 21 0.93 7.76 2.84
C ASP A 21 2.21 6.94 2.97
N ASN A 22 2.36 6.21 4.07
CA ASN A 22 3.52 5.36 4.29
C ASN A 22 3.58 4.24 3.26
N ILE A 23 2.45 3.65 2.94
CA ILE A 23 2.39 2.60 1.94
C ILE A 23 2.84 3.14 0.59
N GLN A 24 2.29 4.27 0.18
CA GLN A 24 2.63 4.89 -1.10
C GLN A 24 4.11 5.26 -1.15
N LYS A 25 4.62 5.87 -0.10
CA LYS A 25 6.02 6.26 -0.04
C LYS A 25 6.95 5.06 -0.09
N THR A 26 6.63 4.04 0.67
CA THR A 26 7.46 2.83 0.71
C THR A 26 7.50 2.14 -0.64
N VAL A 27 6.35 2.04 -1.30
CA VAL A 27 6.29 1.43 -2.64
C VAL A 27 7.04 2.28 -3.65
N ALA A 28 6.86 3.60 -3.60
CA ALA A 28 7.56 4.50 -4.52
C ALA A 28 9.07 4.38 -4.33
N ASP A 29 9.54 4.37 -3.10
CA ASP A 29 10.96 4.23 -2.80
C ASP A 29 11.50 2.87 -3.26
N TYR A 30 10.75 1.83 -3.04
CA TYR A 30 11.15 0.48 -3.42
C TYR A 30 11.36 0.36 -4.93
N TYR A 31 10.48 0.97 -5.70
CA TYR A 31 10.57 0.95 -7.16
C TYR A 31 11.26 2.17 -7.74
N ARG A 32 11.81 3.02 -6.88
CA ARG A 32 12.54 4.25 -7.27
C ARG A 32 11.67 5.16 -8.12
N LEU A 33 10.44 5.37 -7.67
CA LEU A 33 9.49 6.26 -8.29
C LEU A 33 9.26 7.48 -7.41
N LYS A 34 8.79 8.54 -8.03
CA LYS A 34 8.34 9.71 -7.30
C LYS A 34 6.88 9.51 -6.90
N MET A 35 6.49 10.08 -5.77
CA MET A 35 5.10 10.02 -5.33
C MET A 35 4.16 10.58 -6.41
N ALA A 36 4.56 11.68 -7.05
CA ALA A 36 3.76 12.28 -8.11
C ALA A 36 3.52 11.31 -9.25
N GLU A 37 4.51 10.49 -9.58
CA GLU A 37 4.37 9.48 -10.62
C GLU A 37 3.42 8.36 -10.19
N LEU A 38 3.58 7.89 -8.96
CA LEU A 38 2.75 6.83 -8.43
C LEU A 38 1.28 7.23 -8.41
N LEU A 39 1.00 8.50 -8.08
CA LEU A 39 -0.35 9.01 -7.98
C LEU A 39 -0.87 9.63 -9.27
N SER A 40 -0.06 9.64 -10.32
CA SER A 40 -0.46 10.24 -11.60
C SER A 40 -1.46 9.35 -12.34
N LYS A 41 -2.04 9.90 -13.40
CA LYS A 41 -2.96 9.16 -14.25
C LYS A 41 -2.27 8.42 -15.38
N LYS A 42 -0.95 8.45 -15.41
CA LYS A 42 -0.19 7.75 -16.44
C LYS A 42 -0.39 6.24 -16.33
N ARG A 43 -0.49 5.58 -17.47
CA ARG A 43 -0.73 4.15 -17.54
C ARG A 43 0.47 3.37 -18.09
N THR A 44 1.67 3.84 -17.79
CA THR A 44 2.88 3.15 -18.21
C THR A 44 3.07 1.91 -17.34
N ARG A 45 3.67 0.88 -17.92
CA ARG A 45 3.85 -0.40 -17.21
C ARG A 45 4.64 -0.26 -15.93
N ASN A 46 5.66 0.59 -15.94
CA ASN A 46 6.49 0.78 -14.76
C ASN A 46 5.76 1.48 -13.62
N LEU A 47 4.59 2.05 -13.87
CA LEU A 47 3.77 2.67 -12.84
C LEU A 47 2.56 1.81 -12.45
N THR A 48 2.08 0.99 -13.38
CA THR A 48 0.88 0.18 -13.15
C THR A 48 1.10 -0.85 -12.05
N ARG A 49 2.21 -1.58 -12.13
CA ARG A 49 2.48 -2.63 -11.14
C ARG A 49 2.69 -2.07 -9.73
N PRO A 50 3.53 -1.03 -9.54
CA PRO A 50 3.67 -0.44 -8.21
C PRO A 50 2.35 0.06 -7.63
N ARG A 51 1.49 0.64 -8.46
CA ARG A 51 0.17 1.09 -8.01
C ARG A 51 -0.68 -0.08 -7.53
N GLN A 52 -0.69 -1.16 -8.27
CA GLN A 52 -1.46 -2.35 -7.91
C GLN A 52 -0.97 -2.92 -6.59
N ILE A 53 0.33 -2.99 -6.41
CA ILE A 53 0.93 -3.47 -5.16
C ILE A 53 0.53 -2.55 -4.01
N ALA A 54 0.64 -1.24 -4.21
CA ALA A 54 0.32 -0.28 -3.17
C ALA A 54 -1.16 -0.34 -2.78
N MET A 55 -2.05 -0.48 -3.76
CA MET A 55 -3.48 -0.61 -3.50
C MET A 55 -3.79 -1.89 -2.73
N ALA A 56 -3.16 -2.99 -3.10
CA ALA A 56 -3.36 -4.27 -2.42
C ALA A 56 -2.83 -4.20 -0.99
N LEU A 57 -1.67 -3.57 -0.79
CA LEU A 57 -1.12 -3.38 0.55
C LEU A 57 -2.03 -2.50 1.40
N ALA A 58 -2.58 -1.44 0.83
CA ALA A 58 -3.51 -0.58 1.54
C ALA A 58 -4.74 -1.35 1.98
N ARG A 59 -5.26 -2.21 1.12
CA ARG A 59 -6.41 -3.04 1.44
C ARG A 59 -6.12 -4.02 2.57
N GLU A 60 -4.92 -4.58 2.58
CA GLU A 60 -4.54 -5.57 3.57
C GLU A 60 -4.15 -4.95 4.92
N LEU A 61 -3.44 -3.83 4.88
CA LEU A 61 -2.80 -3.27 6.08
C LEU A 61 -3.61 -2.16 6.74
N THR A 62 -4.64 -1.65 6.09
CA THR A 62 -5.48 -0.59 6.65
C THR A 62 -6.93 -1.01 6.65
N THR A 63 -7.75 -0.22 7.35
CA THR A 63 -9.19 -0.43 7.35
C THR A 63 -9.89 0.48 6.35
N MET A 64 -9.14 1.08 5.44
CA MET A 64 -9.71 1.96 4.43
C MET A 64 -10.66 1.20 3.51
N SER A 65 -11.75 1.87 3.13
CA SER A 65 -12.67 1.33 2.16
C SER A 65 -12.08 1.41 0.76
N LEU A 66 -12.66 0.66 -0.17
CA LEU A 66 -12.19 0.69 -1.55
C LEU A 66 -12.27 2.07 -2.17
N PRO A 67 -13.37 2.83 -2.00
CA PRO A 67 -13.41 4.22 -2.49
C PRO A 67 -12.34 5.11 -1.86
N GLU A 68 -12.07 4.94 -0.58
CA GLU A 68 -11.05 5.72 0.10
C GLU A 68 -9.66 5.45 -0.48
N ILE A 69 -9.37 4.19 -0.73
CA ILE A 69 -8.09 3.81 -1.35
C ILE A 69 -8.00 4.41 -2.74
N GLY A 70 -9.06 4.30 -3.52
CA GLY A 70 -9.09 4.89 -4.87
C GLY A 70 -8.83 6.38 -4.84
N ASN A 71 -9.45 7.10 -3.92
CA ASN A 71 -9.23 8.53 -3.78
C ASN A 71 -7.80 8.87 -3.44
N ALA A 72 -7.16 8.05 -2.61
CA ALA A 72 -5.77 8.28 -2.22
C ALA A 72 -4.80 8.09 -3.39
N PHE A 73 -5.22 7.38 -4.43
CA PHE A 73 -4.39 7.14 -5.61
C PHE A 73 -4.80 8.01 -6.80
N GLY A 74 -5.20 9.25 -6.53
CA GLY A 74 -5.49 10.21 -7.57
C GLY A 74 -6.92 10.17 -8.09
N GLY A 75 -7.86 9.77 -7.24
CA GLY A 75 -9.28 9.76 -7.62
C GLY A 75 -9.67 8.60 -8.50
N LYS A 76 -9.10 7.42 -8.25
CA LYS A 76 -9.45 6.21 -8.98
C LYS A 76 -10.75 5.61 -8.45
N ASP A 77 -11.49 4.94 -9.31
CA ASP A 77 -12.71 4.25 -8.92
C ASP A 77 -12.42 3.07 -8.00
N HIS A 78 -13.41 2.72 -7.17
CA HIS A 78 -13.29 1.54 -6.32
C HIS A 78 -13.10 0.27 -7.16
N SER A 79 -13.68 0.21 -8.36
CA SER A 79 -13.51 -0.93 -9.24
C SER A 79 -12.06 -1.09 -9.68
N THR A 80 -11.33 0.02 -9.85
CA THR A 80 -9.91 -0.03 -10.15
C THR A 80 -9.14 -0.67 -8.99
N VAL A 81 -9.51 -0.33 -7.76
CA VAL A 81 -8.86 -0.92 -6.58
C VAL A 81 -9.17 -2.42 -6.47
N ILE A 82 -10.42 -2.80 -6.70
CA ILE A 82 -10.82 -4.21 -6.70
C ILE A 82 -10.01 -4.98 -7.74
N HIS A 83 -9.92 -4.44 -8.94
CA HIS A 83 -9.15 -5.06 -10.01
C HIS A 83 -7.68 -5.21 -9.64
N ALA A 84 -7.11 -4.17 -9.03
CA ALA A 84 -5.72 -4.20 -8.61
C ALA A 84 -5.48 -5.30 -7.57
N CYS A 85 -6.36 -5.40 -6.59
CA CYS A 85 -6.23 -6.41 -5.54
C CYS A 85 -6.37 -7.83 -6.13
N LYS A 86 -7.31 -8.01 -7.03
CA LYS A 86 -7.52 -9.31 -7.68
C LYS A 86 -6.32 -9.68 -8.54
N THR A 87 -5.82 -8.73 -9.32
CA THR A 87 -4.65 -8.94 -10.17
C THR A 87 -3.44 -9.31 -9.32
N MET A 88 -3.25 -8.63 -8.20
CA MET A 88 -2.13 -8.95 -7.32
C MET A 88 -2.25 -10.34 -6.72
N ALA A 89 -3.44 -10.75 -6.32
CA ALA A 89 -3.65 -12.10 -5.81
C ALA A 89 -3.27 -13.14 -6.85
N ASP A 90 -3.70 -12.94 -8.09
CA ASP A 90 -3.38 -13.84 -9.18
C ASP A 90 -1.87 -13.86 -9.49
N LEU A 91 -1.25 -12.71 -9.52
CA LEU A 91 0.17 -12.59 -9.80
C LEU A 91 1.02 -13.22 -8.71
N ARG A 92 0.64 -13.04 -7.46
CA ARG A 92 1.37 -13.65 -6.35
C ARG A 92 1.31 -15.17 -6.40
N ALA A 93 0.20 -15.70 -6.88
CA ALA A 93 0.04 -17.15 -7.00
C ALA A 93 0.91 -17.73 -8.12
N GLY A 94 1.13 -16.97 -9.18
CA GLY A 94 1.83 -17.45 -10.36
C GLY A 94 3.22 -16.86 -10.60
N ASN A 95 3.65 -15.90 -9.80
CA ASN A 95 4.92 -15.20 -10.03
C ASN A 95 5.65 -15.00 -8.71
N THR A 96 6.71 -15.78 -8.50
CA THR A 96 7.46 -15.74 -7.25
C THR A 96 8.16 -14.40 -7.02
N THR A 97 8.59 -13.71 -8.08
CA THR A 97 9.23 -12.42 -7.96
C THR A 97 8.28 -11.38 -7.39
N ILE A 98 7.07 -11.33 -7.93
CA ILE A 98 6.05 -10.38 -7.45
C ILE A 98 5.64 -10.71 -6.02
N ASP A 99 5.48 -11.99 -5.71
CA ASP A 99 5.14 -12.41 -4.36
C ASP A 99 6.26 -12.03 -3.39
N ALA A 100 7.51 -12.19 -3.79
CA ALA A 100 8.65 -11.80 -2.96
C ALA A 100 8.66 -10.29 -2.71
N ASP A 101 8.43 -9.50 -3.75
CA ASP A 101 8.36 -8.05 -3.62
C ASP A 101 7.25 -7.63 -2.67
N TYR A 102 6.10 -8.25 -2.81
CA TYR A 102 4.96 -7.96 -1.95
C TYR A 102 5.29 -8.26 -0.50
N LYS A 103 5.91 -9.41 -0.24
CA LYS A 103 6.29 -9.80 1.12
C LYS A 103 7.33 -8.88 1.72
N ILE A 104 8.29 -8.45 0.93
CA ILE A 104 9.33 -7.52 1.38
C ILE A 104 8.68 -6.20 1.79
N LEU A 105 7.79 -5.67 0.96
CA LEU A 105 7.09 -4.42 1.24
C LEU A 105 6.19 -4.57 2.47
N LEU A 106 5.50 -5.69 2.57
CA LEU A 106 4.62 -5.98 3.70
C LEU A 106 5.43 -5.98 5.00
N GLN A 107 6.55 -6.66 5.00
CA GLN A 107 7.41 -6.75 6.17
C GLN A 107 8.02 -5.40 6.52
N THR A 108 8.46 -4.66 5.52
CA THR A 108 9.00 -3.31 5.70
C THR A 108 7.99 -2.39 6.37
N LEU A 109 6.74 -2.47 5.94
CA LEU A 109 5.68 -1.63 6.50
C LEU A 109 5.28 -2.04 7.91
N ARG A 110 5.32 -3.32 8.18
CA ARG A 110 4.98 -3.84 9.52
C ARG A 110 6.13 -3.73 10.52
N GLY A 111 7.32 -3.80 9.99
CA GLY A 111 8.51 -3.86 10.80
C GLY A 111 8.99 -2.58 11.34
#